data_a4a4d0cd300b15ffe99381fd603cd23c
#
_entry.id   a4a4d0cd300b15ffe99381fd603cd23c
#
_cell.length_a   1.000
_cell.length_b   1.000
_cell.length_c   1.000
_cell.angle_alpha   90.00
_cell.angle_beta   90.00
_cell.angle_gamma   90.00
#
_symmetry.space_group_name_H-M   'P 1'
#
loop_
_entity.id
_entity.type
_entity.pdbx_description
1 polymer ?
#
loop_
_entity_poly.entity_id
_entity_poly.type
_entity_poly.pdbx_seq_one_letter_code
_entity_poly.pdbx_strand_id
1 'polypeptide(L)'
;MSIEVLLVDEDEDVLEIVGAFLGQEDGFEITTETDPETALDLATADDFDAVVSDYKMPRLDGMELCRALRDDGVGIPFLLFTAREYDDVADTAAEHGVTAVVQKGTGTEQYSVLADRIREAI
;
A
#
# COMPACT_ATOMS: atom_id res chain seq x y z
N MET A 1 19.27 4.64 -7.12
CA MET A 1 18.41 3.46 -6.87
C MET A 1 16.97 3.90 -6.72
N SER A 2 16.07 3.15 -7.32
CA SER A 2 14.64 3.44 -7.24
C SER A 2 13.98 2.60 -6.17
N ILE A 3 12.98 3.18 -5.49
CA ILE A 3 12.10 2.46 -4.59
C ILE A 3 10.86 2.07 -5.40
N GLU A 4 10.70 0.80 -5.67
CA GLU A 4 9.59 0.28 -6.46
C GLU A 4 8.39 0.03 -5.55
N VAL A 5 7.32 0.80 -5.75
CA VAL A 5 6.12 0.73 -4.92
C VAL A 5 4.93 0.28 -5.76
N LEU A 6 4.22 -0.74 -5.28
CA LEU A 6 2.94 -1.15 -5.86
C LEU A 6 1.82 -0.49 -5.05
N LEU A 7 1.03 0.33 -5.72
CA LEU A 7 -0.08 1.06 -5.12
C LEU A 7 -1.41 0.43 -5.56
N VAL A 8 -2.20 -0.04 -4.61
CA VAL A 8 -3.43 -0.77 -4.87
C VAL A 8 -4.63 -0.04 -4.26
N ASP A 9 -5.60 0.29 -5.10
CA ASP A 9 -6.86 0.91 -4.66
C ASP A 9 -7.89 0.71 -5.78
N GLU A 10 -9.12 0.36 -5.45
CA GLU A 10 -10.16 0.18 -6.45
C GLU A 10 -10.55 1.48 -7.17
N ASP A 11 -10.25 2.62 -6.57
CA ASP A 11 -10.59 3.93 -7.12
C ASP A 11 -9.42 4.46 -7.97
N GLU A 12 -9.62 4.50 -9.28
CA GLU A 12 -8.61 4.99 -10.22
C GLU A 12 -8.21 6.44 -9.96
N ASP A 13 -9.15 7.27 -9.50
CA ASP A 13 -8.88 8.67 -9.21
C ASP A 13 -7.92 8.80 -8.02
N VAL A 14 -8.11 7.97 -7.00
CA VAL A 14 -7.20 7.91 -5.85
C VAL A 14 -5.80 7.48 -6.29
N LEU A 15 -5.72 6.44 -7.12
CA LEU A 15 -4.44 5.97 -7.64
C LEU A 15 -3.71 7.06 -8.42
N GLU A 16 -4.43 7.80 -9.25
CA GLU A 16 -3.85 8.88 -10.04
C GLU A 16 -3.28 9.98 -9.15
N ILE A 17 -4.05 10.41 -8.15
CA ILE A 17 -3.63 11.47 -7.23
C ILE A 17 -2.46 11.03 -6.36
N VAL A 18 -2.59 9.90 -5.68
CA VAL A 18 -1.55 9.40 -4.78
C VAL A 18 -0.29 9.04 -5.57
N GLY A 19 -0.46 8.40 -6.72
CA GLY A 19 0.66 8.05 -7.59
C GLY A 19 1.43 9.27 -8.07
N ALA A 20 0.72 10.36 -8.43
CA ALA A 20 1.36 11.59 -8.86
C ALA A 20 2.18 12.24 -7.73
N PHE A 21 1.62 12.29 -6.52
CA PHE A 21 2.35 12.86 -5.38
C PHE A 21 3.56 12.01 -4.99
N LEU A 22 3.41 10.70 -4.89
CA LEU A 22 4.52 9.82 -4.56
C LEU A 22 5.58 9.80 -5.68
N GLY A 23 5.15 9.87 -6.92
CA GLY A 23 6.07 9.91 -8.06
C GLY A 23 6.92 11.17 -8.15
N GLN A 24 6.51 12.25 -7.48
CA GLN A 24 7.31 13.47 -7.39
C GLN A 24 8.41 13.37 -6.34
N GLU A 25 8.30 12.41 -5.42
CA GLU A 25 9.33 12.18 -4.41
C GLU A 25 10.55 11.51 -5.07
N ASP A 26 11.72 11.96 -4.69
CA ASP A 26 12.96 11.44 -5.24
C ASP A 26 13.13 9.95 -4.98
N GLY A 27 13.36 9.21 -6.04
CA GLY A 27 13.65 7.78 -5.96
C GLY A 27 12.47 6.84 -5.96
N PHE A 28 11.23 7.35 -6.00
CA PHE A 28 10.05 6.47 -6.09
C PHE A 28 9.68 6.18 -7.54
N GLU A 29 9.42 4.90 -7.83
CA GLU A 29 8.76 4.46 -9.05
C GLU A 29 7.47 3.75 -8.65
N ILE A 30 6.35 4.24 -9.15
CA ILE A 30 5.02 3.81 -8.72
C ILE A 30 4.35 2.99 -9.81
N THR A 31 3.91 1.79 -9.45
CA THR A 31 3.03 0.97 -10.27
C THR A 31 1.66 0.95 -9.61
N THR A 32 0.61 1.22 -10.35
CA THR A 32 -0.75 1.26 -9.81
C THR A 32 -1.57 0.08 -10.31
N GLU A 33 -2.48 -0.41 -9.46
CA GLU A 33 -3.36 -1.51 -9.81
C GLU A 33 -4.70 -1.36 -9.07
N THR A 34 -5.81 -1.50 -9.81
CA THR A 34 -7.16 -1.40 -9.24
C THR A 34 -7.70 -2.74 -8.76
N ASP A 35 -7.23 -3.85 -9.32
CA ASP A 35 -7.70 -5.19 -8.99
C ASP A 35 -6.77 -5.85 -7.98
N PRO A 36 -7.26 -6.16 -6.75
CA PRO A 36 -6.41 -6.76 -5.74
C PRO A 36 -5.88 -8.15 -6.10
N GLU A 37 -6.61 -8.92 -6.90
CA GLU A 37 -6.12 -10.23 -7.34
C GLU A 37 -4.97 -10.08 -8.33
N THR A 38 -5.05 -9.12 -9.24
CA THR A 38 -3.96 -8.80 -10.14
C THR A 38 -2.77 -8.23 -9.37
N ALA A 39 -3.02 -7.41 -8.34
CA ALA A 39 -1.98 -6.88 -7.48
C ALA A 39 -1.22 -7.99 -6.76
N LEU A 40 -1.92 -9.02 -6.31
CA LEU A 40 -1.30 -10.20 -5.70
C LEU A 40 -0.34 -10.88 -6.68
N ASP A 41 -0.78 -11.07 -7.92
CA ASP A 41 0.05 -11.67 -8.96
C ASP A 41 1.28 -10.82 -9.28
N LEU A 42 1.11 -9.51 -9.37
CA LEU A 42 2.21 -8.58 -9.62
C LEU A 42 3.25 -8.62 -8.49
N ALA A 43 2.79 -8.59 -7.26
CA ALA A 43 3.68 -8.56 -6.10
C ALA A 43 4.44 -9.87 -5.90
N THR A 44 3.87 -10.99 -6.36
CA THR A 44 4.57 -12.28 -6.30
C THR A 44 5.55 -12.47 -7.46
N ALA A 45 5.24 -11.89 -8.61
CA ALA A 45 6.06 -12.06 -9.83
C ALA A 45 7.21 -11.06 -9.94
N ASP A 46 7.02 -9.84 -9.46
CA ASP A 46 7.97 -8.74 -9.63
C ASP A 46 8.60 -8.33 -8.29
N ASP A 47 9.79 -7.74 -8.36
CA ASP A 47 10.52 -7.29 -7.17
C ASP A 47 10.09 -5.88 -6.79
N PHE A 48 9.04 -5.77 -5.96
CA PHE A 48 8.67 -4.50 -5.35
C PHE A 48 9.37 -4.33 -4.00
N ASP A 49 9.65 -3.09 -3.64
CA ASP A 49 10.25 -2.76 -2.34
C ASP A 49 9.18 -2.55 -1.27
N ALA A 50 7.97 -2.18 -1.67
CA ALA A 50 6.84 -1.99 -0.77
C ALA A 50 5.52 -2.08 -1.52
N VAL A 51 4.47 -2.44 -0.80
CA VAL A 51 3.09 -2.38 -1.29
C VAL A 51 2.32 -1.40 -0.41
N VAL A 52 1.55 -0.52 -1.04
CA VAL A 52 0.61 0.37 -0.36
C VAL A 52 -0.78 0.05 -0.87
N SER A 53 -1.69 -0.31 0.02
CA SER A 53 -3.04 -0.74 -0.37
C SER A 53 -4.11 -0.05 0.46
N ASP A 54 -5.24 0.26 -0.18
CA ASP A 54 -6.44 0.59 0.55
C ASP A 54 -6.91 -0.63 1.32
N TYR A 55 -7.71 -0.43 2.37
CA TYR A 55 -8.27 -1.53 3.15
C TYR A 55 -9.49 -2.14 2.46
N LYS A 56 -10.50 -1.33 2.19
CA LYS A 56 -11.76 -1.83 1.64
C LYS A 56 -11.74 -1.88 0.12
N MET A 57 -11.74 -3.09 -0.40
CA MET A 57 -11.77 -3.37 -1.84
C MET A 57 -12.68 -4.57 -2.09
N PRO A 58 -13.32 -4.67 -3.26
CA PRO A 58 -14.16 -5.83 -3.57
C PRO A 58 -13.31 -7.10 -3.73
N ARG A 59 -13.87 -8.23 -3.42
CA ARG A 59 -13.31 -9.57 -3.53
C ARG A 59 -12.19 -9.86 -2.55
N LEU A 60 -11.20 -8.98 -2.42
CA LEU A 60 -10.05 -9.19 -1.55
C LEU A 60 -9.69 -7.85 -0.93
N ASP A 61 -9.86 -7.70 0.39
CA ASP A 61 -9.50 -6.45 1.05
C ASP A 61 -7.98 -6.35 1.28
N GLY A 62 -7.52 -5.17 1.74
CA GLY A 62 -6.09 -4.94 1.92
C GLY A 62 -5.42 -5.86 2.93
N MET A 63 -6.12 -6.24 3.99
CA MET A 63 -5.58 -7.19 4.97
C MET A 63 -5.48 -8.59 4.41
N GLU A 64 -6.49 -9.01 3.65
CA GLU A 64 -6.49 -10.30 2.96
C GLU A 64 -5.39 -10.36 1.91
N LEU A 65 -5.19 -9.27 1.18
CA LEU A 65 -4.10 -9.17 0.21
C LEU A 65 -2.74 -9.35 0.89
N CYS A 66 -2.54 -8.67 2.01
CA CYS A 66 -1.30 -8.80 2.78
C CYS A 66 -1.09 -10.22 3.26
N ARG A 67 -2.14 -10.84 3.81
CA ARG A 67 -2.06 -12.23 4.29
C ARG A 67 -1.70 -13.18 3.16
N ALA A 68 -2.31 -13.01 2.00
CA ALA A 68 -2.02 -13.84 0.84
C ALA A 68 -0.55 -13.71 0.40
N LEU A 69 -0.01 -12.48 0.42
CA LEU A 69 1.40 -12.26 0.11
C LEU A 69 2.32 -12.95 1.12
N ARG A 70 2.00 -12.85 2.41
CA ARG A 70 2.79 -13.51 3.45
C ARG A 70 2.76 -15.03 3.31
N ASP A 71 1.59 -15.58 2.97
CA ASP A 71 1.43 -17.03 2.75
C ASP A 71 2.25 -17.50 1.54
N ASP A 72 2.44 -16.63 0.54
CA ASP A 72 3.28 -16.92 -0.63
C ASP A 72 4.76 -16.65 -0.39
N GLY A 73 5.14 -16.29 0.83
CA GLY A 73 6.54 -16.04 1.19
C GLY A 73 7.05 -14.65 0.83
N VAL A 74 6.17 -13.74 0.43
CA VAL A 74 6.56 -12.35 0.11
C VAL A 74 6.56 -11.54 1.40
N GLY A 75 7.76 -11.14 1.84
CA GLY A 75 7.96 -10.45 3.12
C GLY A 75 8.23 -8.96 3.03
N ILE A 76 8.01 -8.36 1.87
CA ILE A 76 8.26 -6.91 1.69
C ILE A 76 7.31 -6.07 2.56
N PRO A 77 7.71 -4.85 2.91
CA PRO A 77 6.83 -3.94 3.65
C PRO A 77 5.47 -3.78 2.97
N PHE A 78 4.42 -3.87 3.76
CA PHE A 78 3.04 -3.71 3.30
C PHE A 78 2.37 -2.67 4.19
N LEU A 79 1.92 -1.58 3.58
CA LEU A 79 1.28 -0.48 4.29
C LEU A 79 -0.18 -0.39 3.87
N LEU A 80 -1.06 -0.23 4.85
CA LEU A 80 -2.45 0.14 4.57
C LEU A 80 -2.56 1.65 4.58
N PHE A 81 -3.19 2.19 3.54
CA PHE A 81 -3.49 3.62 3.43
C PHE A 81 -5.01 3.73 3.36
N THR A 82 -5.65 4.02 4.48
CA THR A 82 -7.10 3.87 4.64
C THR A 82 -7.74 5.08 5.32
N ALA A 83 -9.01 5.34 4.98
CA ALA A 83 -9.82 6.36 5.63
C ALA A 83 -10.31 5.91 7.02
N ARG A 84 -10.20 4.62 7.36
CA ARG A 84 -10.58 4.11 8.67
C ARG A 84 -9.63 4.61 9.75
N GLU A 85 -10.17 4.78 10.97
CA GLU A 85 -9.35 5.22 12.08
C GLU A 85 -8.28 4.19 12.43
N TYR A 86 -7.11 4.68 12.79
CA TYR A 86 -5.95 3.84 13.09
C TYR A 86 -6.27 2.77 14.15
N ASP A 87 -6.94 3.18 15.24
CA ASP A 87 -7.24 2.27 16.35
C ASP A 87 -8.18 1.12 15.94
N ASP A 88 -9.03 1.35 14.92
CA ASP A 88 -9.97 0.33 14.44
C ASP A 88 -9.29 -0.79 13.65
N VAL A 89 -8.12 -0.52 13.08
CA VAL A 89 -7.50 -1.45 12.14
C VAL A 89 -6.12 -1.93 12.55
N ALA A 90 -5.41 -1.18 13.40
CA ALA A 90 -4.01 -1.44 13.69
C ALA A 90 -3.74 -2.85 14.26
N ASP A 91 -4.53 -3.29 15.22
CA ASP A 91 -4.33 -4.60 15.84
C ASP A 91 -4.59 -5.73 14.86
N THR A 92 -5.68 -5.64 14.10
CA THR A 92 -6.03 -6.64 13.08
C THR A 92 -5.01 -6.62 11.95
N ALA A 93 -4.54 -5.45 11.55
CA ALA A 93 -3.54 -5.31 10.51
C ALA A 93 -2.23 -6.01 10.90
N ALA A 94 -1.78 -5.83 12.14
CA ALA A 94 -0.58 -6.48 12.63
C ALA A 94 -0.71 -8.01 12.59
N GLU A 95 -1.86 -8.55 12.94
CA GLU A 95 -2.13 -9.98 12.88
C GLU A 95 -2.04 -10.55 11.45
N HIS A 96 -2.32 -9.73 10.44
CA HIS A 96 -2.23 -10.12 9.03
C HIS A 96 -0.84 -9.88 8.42
N GLY A 97 0.10 -9.35 9.21
CA GLY A 97 1.45 -9.09 8.73
C GLY A 97 1.66 -7.74 8.09
N VAL A 98 0.73 -6.80 8.28
CA VAL A 98 0.85 -5.43 7.78
C VAL A 98 1.96 -4.71 8.56
N THR A 99 2.84 -4.02 7.83
CA THR A 99 3.97 -3.33 8.43
C THR A 99 3.56 -2.03 9.13
N ALA A 100 2.67 -1.27 8.50
CA ALA A 100 2.19 0.01 9.05
C ALA A 100 0.82 0.34 8.50
N VAL A 101 0.07 1.15 9.27
CA VAL A 101 -1.21 1.70 8.84
C VAL A 101 -1.07 3.22 8.81
N VAL A 102 -1.43 3.81 7.67
CA VAL A 102 -1.43 5.26 7.49
C VAL A 102 -2.87 5.69 7.24
N GLN A 103 -3.36 6.60 8.05
CA GLN A 103 -4.73 7.09 7.90
C GLN A 103 -4.78 8.16 6.81
N LYS A 104 -5.75 8.03 5.89
CA LYS A 104 -6.03 9.06 4.91
C LYS A 104 -6.57 10.29 5.63
N GLY A 105 -5.97 11.44 5.35
CA GLY A 105 -6.39 12.71 5.93
C GLY A 105 -6.98 13.64 4.87
N THR A 106 -6.90 14.93 5.14
CA THR A 106 -7.28 15.98 4.21
C THR A 106 -6.03 16.76 3.79
N GLY A 107 -6.04 17.30 2.57
CA GLY A 107 -4.91 18.05 2.06
C GLY A 107 -3.75 17.20 1.60
N THR A 108 -2.63 17.81 1.28
CA THR A 108 -1.49 17.13 0.66
C THR A 108 -0.50 16.54 1.67
N GLU A 109 -0.60 16.91 2.94
CA GLU A 109 0.30 16.41 3.99
C GLU A 109 0.24 14.89 4.15
N GLN A 110 -0.93 14.31 3.90
CA GLN A 110 -1.11 12.85 3.99
C GLN A 110 -0.16 12.09 3.06
N TYR A 111 0.14 12.65 1.90
CA TYR A 111 1.02 12.00 0.93
C TYR A 111 2.48 12.07 1.35
N SER A 112 2.88 13.16 1.98
CA SER A 112 4.22 13.29 2.55
C SER A 112 4.43 12.32 3.71
N VAL A 113 3.41 12.16 4.56
CA VAL A 113 3.44 11.19 5.66
C VAL A 113 3.55 9.78 5.10
N LEU A 114 2.78 9.46 4.06
CA LEU A 114 2.84 8.15 3.42
C LEU A 114 4.24 7.88 2.85
N ALA A 115 4.83 8.84 2.15
CA ALA A 115 6.19 8.70 1.61
C ALA A 115 7.20 8.44 2.72
N ASP A 116 7.12 9.17 3.82
CA ASP A 116 8.01 8.97 4.96
C ASP A 116 7.86 7.59 5.58
N ARG A 117 6.62 7.10 5.71
CA ARG A 117 6.36 5.78 6.24
C ARG A 117 6.90 4.67 5.33
N ILE A 118 6.81 4.86 4.03
CA ILE A 118 7.39 3.91 3.08
C ILE A 118 8.91 3.86 3.28
N ARG A 119 9.56 5.01 3.36
CA ARG A 119 11.02 5.07 3.56
C ARG A 119 11.44 4.43 4.88
N GLU A 120 10.69 4.65 5.95
CA GLU A 120 10.98 4.06 7.26
C GLU A 120 10.82 2.53 7.27
N ALA A 121 9.93 2.01 6.44
CA ALA A 121 9.59 0.58 6.40
C ALA A 121 10.58 -0.26 5.60
N ILE A 122 11.31 0.37 4.69
CA ILE A 122 12.23 -0.35 3.76
C ILE A 122 13.55 -0.72 4.41
#